data_78f0808a1bb017e3d1809cf9e474c6b5
#
_entry.id   78f0808a1bb017e3d1809cf9e474c6b5
#
_cell.length_a   1.000
_cell.length_b   1.000
_cell.length_c   1.000
_cell.angle_alpha   90.00
_cell.angle_beta   90.00
_cell.angle_gamma   90.00
#
_symmetry.space_group_name_H-M   'P 1'
#
loop_
_entity.id
_entity.type
_entity.pdbx_description
1 polymer ?
#
loop_
_entity_poly.entity_id
_entity_poly.type
_entity_poly.pdbx_seq_one_letter_code
_entity_poly.pdbx_strand_id
1 'polypeptide(L)'
;MTTPHTTRVLFVDDEPLVLRSIDRALRTRKVPWDARFVDSGAAALELLTSEPFDVVIADLRIPDLDGVELLTIVQRAYPKIARLVLSGQVGTDDCLRAMRVAHQCMAKPCNIDTLRRVVQRLAHSQSLVDDADLAMTAAQLSCLPSPPRIHFEVCAAIGRTAGLAEIAHIIDGDVAITAKLIQVVNSAFFTQGTPVTTVQRALSVLGTDVVRGLLLCVEVFRGFEGSPEGLARTEALRQHSKFVAQLTRTLAPRDLAGEAYVAAMLHDVGVLVLASLGRTPADPADHARAGGFLLGLWGIDDAIVDAVTYHHEPGAISDDRARLVDLLHVAEVVAGELEAAAEQRGDAEVVSGEWLARNNPAVLDHARTVGRELWGQQA
;
A
#
# COMPACT_ATOMS: atom_id res chain seq x y z
N MET A 1 26.10 -9.84 -7.68
CA MET A 1 25.67 -10.44 -6.39
C MET A 1 25.77 -9.34 -5.35
N THR A 2 24.68 -8.63 -5.12
CA THR A 2 24.59 -7.64 -4.04
C THR A 2 24.57 -8.38 -2.70
N THR A 3 25.44 -8.03 -1.79
CA THR A 3 25.40 -8.51 -0.39
C THR A 3 24.00 -8.23 0.16
N PRO A 4 23.32 -9.21 0.80
CA PRO A 4 22.01 -8.98 1.36
C PRO A 4 22.11 -7.82 2.36
N HIS A 5 21.38 -6.73 2.09
CA HIS A 5 21.31 -5.58 2.98
C HIS A 5 20.67 -6.01 4.30
N THR A 6 21.41 -5.89 5.39
CA THR A 6 20.88 -6.18 6.73
C THR A 6 20.03 -5.00 7.16
N THR A 7 18.72 -5.21 7.36
CA THR A 7 17.79 -4.15 7.78
C THR A 7 18.20 -3.58 9.14
N ARG A 8 18.40 -2.27 9.22
CA ARG A 8 18.78 -1.54 10.44
C ARG A 8 17.57 -0.89 11.07
N VAL A 9 17.25 -1.28 12.30
CA VAL A 9 16.02 -0.88 13.00
C VAL A 9 16.37 -0.21 14.33
N LEU A 10 15.86 1.00 14.53
CA LEU A 10 15.97 1.73 15.80
C LEU A 10 14.65 1.62 16.57
N PHE A 11 14.71 1.06 17.78
CA PHE A 11 13.61 0.99 18.73
C PHE A 11 13.76 2.07 19.79
N VAL A 12 12.67 2.82 20.04
CA VAL A 12 12.64 3.92 21.01
C VAL A 12 11.43 3.74 21.92
N ASP A 13 11.68 3.49 23.21
CA ASP A 13 10.62 3.19 24.18
C ASP A 13 11.16 3.42 25.59
N ASP A 14 10.52 4.24 26.41
CA ASP A 14 10.97 4.57 27.76
C ASP A 14 10.81 3.41 28.77
N GLU A 15 10.12 2.34 28.38
CA GLU A 15 9.97 1.14 29.18
C GLU A 15 11.08 0.12 28.89
N PRO A 16 12.14 -0.02 29.74
CA PRO A 16 13.25 -0.95 29.50
C PRO A 16 12.81 -2.41 29.43
N LEU A 17 11.66 -2.76 30.03
CA LEU A 17 11.11 -4.11 29.98
C LEU A 17 10.55 -4.43 28.60
N VAL A 18 9.92 -3.46 27.94
CA VAL A 18 9.42 -3.59 26.57
C VAL A 18 10.58 -3.81 25.62
N LEU A 19 11.60 -2.95 25.67
CA LEU A 19 12.80 -3.07 24.83
C LEU A 19 13.50 -4.43 25.00
N ARG A 20 13.71 -4.89 26.26
CA ARG A 20 14.29 -6.21 26.52
C ARG A 20 13.43 -7.36 26.01
N SER A 21 12.11 -7.24 26.11
CA SER A 21 11.17 -8.24 25.59
C SER A 21 11.26 -8.38 24.09
N ILE A 22 11.31 -7.23 23.37
CA ILE A 22 11.48 -7.19 21.92
C ILE A 22 12.84 -7.77 21.52
N ASP A 23 13.94 -7.32 22.12
CA ASP A 23 15.28 -7.82 21.82
C ASP A 23 15.37 -9.35 22.02
N ARG A 24 14.85 -9.85 23.14
CA ARG A 24 14.81 -11.30 23.41
C ARG A 24 14.00 -12.05 22.35
N ALA A 25 12.85 -11.50 21.94
CA ALA A 25 11.99 -12.12 20.95
C ALA A 25 12.65 -12.14 19.56
N LEU A 26 13.30 -11.06 19.15
CA LEU A 26 14.07 -10.97 17.90
C LEU A 26 15.20 -12.01 17.86
N ARG A 27 15.98 -12.12 18.95
CA ARG A 27 17.05 -13.12 19.09
C ARG A 27 16.51 -14.56 19.04
N THR A 28 15.42 -14.83 19.78
CA THR A 28 14.81 -16.16 19.83
C THR A 28 14.31 -16.61 18.45
N ARG A 29 13.75 -15.68 17.68
CA ARG A 29 13.26 -15.93 16.31
C ARG A 29 14.35 -15.81 15.24
N LYS A 30 15.60 -15.51 15.64
CA LYS A 30 16.76 -15.31 14.75
C LYS A 30 16.45 -14.33 13.62
N VAL A 31 15.79 -13.21 13.96
CA VAL A 31 15.47 -12.17 12.98
C VAL A 31 16.77 -11.49 12.55
N PRO A 32 17.09 -11.41 11.25
CA PRO A 32 18.39 -10.95 10.75
C PRO A 32 18.44 -9.41 10.65
N TRP A 33 18.10 -8.70 11.75
CA TRP A 33 18.17 -7.24 11.79
C TRP A 33 19.38 -6.76 12.62
N ASP A 34 19.94 -5.63 12.23
CA ASP A 34 20.80 -4.83 13.10
C ASP A 34 19.92 -3.89 13.92
N ALA A 35 19.47 -4.35 15.09
CA ALA A 35 18.55 -3.63 15.96
C ALA A 35 19.30 -2.83 17.02
N ARG A 36 18.94 -1.55 17.17
CA ARG A 36 19.36 -0.67 18.26
C ARG A 36 18.16 -0.34 19.14
N PHE A 37 18.42 -0.18 20.43
CA PHE A 37 17.39 0.06 21.44
C PHE A 37 17.81 1.23 22.30
N VAL A 38 16.95 2.24 22.39
CA VAL A 38 17.16 3.43 23.23
C VAL A 38 15.89 3.75 24.00
N ASP A 39 16.07 4.38 25.17
CA ASP A 39 15.00 4.66 26.11
C ASP A 39 14.54 6.14 26.09
N SER A 40 15.05 6.93 25.15
CA SER A 40 14.71 8.35 25.04
C SER A 40 14.78 8.86 23.61
N GLY A 41 13.99 9.90 23.32
CA GLY A 41 14.02 10.57 22.03
C GLY A 41 15.36 11.27 21.75
N ALA A 42 15.98 11.83 22.78
CA ALA A 42 17.30 12.45 22.66
C ALA A 42 18.38 11.45 22.24
N ALA A 43 18.44 10.27 22.87
CA ALA A 43 19.36 9.21 22.49
C ALA A 43 19.08 8.68 21.06
N ALA A 44 17.82 8.63 20.66
CA ALA A 44 17.45 8.26 19.31
C ALA A 44 18.00 9.26 18.27
N LEU A 45 17.86 10.56 18.51
CA LEU A 45 18.38 11.60 17.63
C LEU A 45 19.92 11.57 17.54
N GLU A 46 20.61 11.30 18.65
CA GLU A 46 22.06 11.15 18.67
C GLU A 46 22.52 9.96 17.79
N LEU A 47 21.87 8.81 17.90
CA LEU A 47 22.16 7.65 17.06
C LEU A 47 21.87 7.92 15.57
N LEU A 48 20.77 8.59 15.26
CA LEU A 48 20.41 8.94 13.89
C LEU A 48 21.43 9.87 13.20
N THR A 49 22.22 10.65 13.97
CA THR A 49 23.31 11.45 13.41
C THR A 49 24.58 10.64 13.13
N SER A 50 24.78 9.53 13.84
CA SER A 50 26.02 8.74 13.81
C SER A 50 25.92 7.46 13.00
N GLU A 51 24.72 6.89 12.88
CA GLU A 51 24.46 5.62 12.20
C GLU A 51 23.27 5.72 11.24
N PRO A 52 23.30 5.04 10.06
CA PRO A 52 22.15 4.95 9.18
C PRO A 52 21.14 3.94 9.72
N PHE A 53 19.83 4.21 9.50
CA PHE A 53 18.74 3.31 9.81
C PHE A 53 17.75 3.24 8.66
N ASP A 54 17.09 2.07 8.51
CA ASP A 54 16.03 1.87 7.52
C ASP A 54 14.66 2.16 8.16
N VAL A 55 14.48 1.78 9.44
CA VAL A 55 13.21 1.90 10.14
C VAL A 55 13.44 2.45 11.54
N VAL A 56 12.63 3.44 11.94
CA VAL A 56 12.49 3.90 13.33
C VAL A 56 11.13 3.45 13.85
N ILE A 57 11.14 2.79 14.99
CA ILE A 57 9.97 2.31 15.70
C ILE A 57 9.93 3.01 17.05
N ALA A 58 8.95 3.89 17.25
CA ALA A 58 8.87 4.71 18.46
C ALA A 58 7.57 4.44 19.24
N ASP A 59 7.67 4.44 20.56
CA ASP A 59 6.47 4.63 21.37
C ASP A 59 5.96 6.06 21.24
N LEU A 60 4.65 6.24 21.38
CA LEU A 60 4.03 7.57 21.41
C LEU A 60 4.39 8.35 22.65
N ARG A 61 4.46 7.67 23.79
CA ARG A 61 4.64 8.32 25.10
C ARG A 61 6.07 8.14 25.62
N ILE A 62 6.96 9.03 25.19
CA ILE A 62 8.33 9.11 25.67
C ILE A 62 8.45 10.42 26.47
N PRO A 63 8.96 10.40 27.74
CA PRO A 63 8.88 11.57 28.64
C PRO A 63 9.66 12.79 28.21
N ASP A 64 10.80 12.63 27.52
CA ASP A 64 11.70 13.73 27.14
C ASP A 64 11.33 14.37 25.81
N LEU A 65 10.90 13.59 24.86
CA LEU A 65 10.49 14.00 23.52
C LEU A 65 9.38 13.08 23.04
N ASP A 66 8.16 13.60 22.94
CA ASP A 66 6.98 12.85 22.46
C ASP A 66 7.31 12.10 21.15
N GLY A 67 6.90 10.84 21.06
CA GLY A 67 7.18 10.02 19.87
C GLY A 67 6.69 10.64 18.57
N VAL A 68 5.62 11.43 18.58
CA VAL A 68 5.15 12.20 17.42
C VAL A 68 6.14 13.31 17.07
N GLU A 69 6.69 13.99 18.05
CA GLU A 69 7.72 15.03 17.85
C GLU A 69 9.02 14.42 17.32
N LEU A 70 9.47 13.32 17.91
CA LEU A 70 10.62 12.55 17.40
C LEU A 70 10.42 12.17 15.93
N LEU A 71 9.29 11.53 15.60
CA LEU A 71 9.02 11.12 14.23
C LEU A 71 8.83 12.30 13.26
N THR A 72 8.38 13.46 13.76
CA THR A 72 8.36 14.71 12.97
C THR A 72 9.75 15.18 12.61
N ILE A 73 10.69 15.10 13.54
CA ILE A 73 12.12 15.43 13.27
C ILE A 73 12.69 14.41 12.28
N VAL A 74 12.44 13.11 12.50
CA VAL A 74 12.89 12.05 11.57
C VAL A 74 12.31 12.27 10.17
N GLN A 75 11.03 12.61 10.05
CA GLN A 75 10.41 12.91 8.77
C GLN A 75 11.11 14.01 8.00
N ARG A 76 11.52 15.08 8.70
CA ARG A 76 12.15 16.26 8.08
C ARG A 76 13.63 16.04 7.77
N ALA A 77 14.37 15.45 8.71
CA ALA A 77 15.81 15.30 8.61
C ALA A 77 16.26 14.03 7.89
N TYR A 78 15.45 12.97 7.99
CA TYR A 78 15.75 11.62 7.46
C TYR A 78 14.53 11.02 6.73
N PRO A 79 14.05 11.68 5.67
CA PRO A 79 12.77 11.32 5.02
C PRO A 79 12.74 9.89 4.47
N LYS A 80 13.89 9.31 4.14
CA LYS A 80 14.02 7.93 3.69
C LYS A 80 13.75 6.89 4.79
N ILE A 81 13.85 7.29 6.07
CA ILE A 81 13.64 6.34 7.17
C ILE A 81 12.14 6.03 7.30
N ALA A 82 11.79 4.75 7.27
CA ALA A 82 10.42 4.33 7.56
C ALA A 82 10.08 4.57 9.04
N ARG A 83 8.89 5.08 9.30
CA ARG A 83 8.43 5.49 10.63
C ARG A 83 7.27 4.64 11.07
N LEU A 84 7.46 3.88 12.15
CA LEU A 84 6.45 3.02 12.75
C LEU A 84 6.20 3.45 14.20
N VAL A 85 4.95 3.49 14.61
CA VAL A 85 4.54 3.74 15.99
C VAL A 85 4.10 2.44 16.65
N LEU A 86 4.59 2.19 17.87
CA LEU A 86 4.04 1.18 18.78
C LEU A 86 3.30 1.90 19.91
N SER A 87 2.00 1.64 20.09
CA SER A 87 1.20 2.29 21.15
C SER A 87 0.49 1.29 22.04
N GLY A 88 0.54 1.51 23.35
CA GLY A 88 -0.14 0.67 24.37
C GLY A 88 -1.64 0.95 24.47
N GLN A 89 -2.09 2.15 24.12
CA GLN A 89 -3.50 2.53 24.03
C GLN A 89 -3.73 3.30 22.74
N VAL A 90 -4.59 2.78 21.90
CA VAL A 90 -5.07 3.48 20.71
C VAL A 90 -6.14 4.49 21.16
N GLY A 91 -5.72 5.55 21.86
CA GLY A 91 -6.57 6.72 22.11
C GLY A 91 -6.75 7.45 20.77
N THR A 92 -7.99 7.91 20.49
CA THR A 92 -8.33 8.53 19.21
C THR A 92 -7.43 9.70 18.84
N ASP A 93 -7.06 10.56 19.79
CA ASP A 93 -6.27 11.77 19.52
C ASP A 93 -4.78 11.49 19.30
N ASP A 94 -4.18 10.60 20.09
CA ASP A 94 -2.76 10.23 19.95
C ASP A 94 -2.51 9.50 18.62
N CYS A 95 -3.42 8.61 18.23
CA CYS A 95 -3.38 7.99 16.90
C CYS A 95 -3.50 8.99 15.76
N LEU A 96 -4.41 9.96 15.87
CA LEU A 96 -4.58 10.99 14.85
C LEU A 96 -3.32 11.87 14.71
N ARG A 97 -2.64 12.16 15.80
CA ARG A 97 -1.35 12.88 15.78
C ARG A 97 -0.25 12.04 15.10
N ALA A 98 -0.15 10.76 15.49
CA ALA A 98 0.83 9.84 14.94
C ALA A 98 0.65 9.61 13.43
N MET A 99 -0.60 9.54 12.95
CA MET A 99 -0.93 9.34 11.54
C MET A 99 -0.34 10.40 10.60
N ARG A 100 -0.05 11.61 11.10
CA ARG A 100 0.53 12.68 10.28
C ARG A 100 2.03 12.48 9.99
N VAL A 101 2.70 11.66 10.77
CA VAL A 101 4.16 11.51 10.73
C VAL A 101 4.62 10.06 10.60
N ALA A 102 3.82 9.09 11.05
CA ALA A 102 4.12 7.67 10.93
C ALA A 102 3.56 7.09 9.63
N HIS A 103 4.28 6.16 9.05
CA HIS A 103 3.81 5.38 7.91
C HIS A 103 2.84 4.27 8.35
N GLN A 104 3.09 3.70 9.54
CA GLN A 104 2.23 2.68 10.14
C GLN A 104 2.16 2.82 11.66
N CYS A 105 1.07 2.29 12.26
CA CYS A 105 0.88 2.19 13.69
C CYS A 105 0.55 0.74 14.07
N MET A 106 1.12 0.26 15.17
CA MET A 106 0.83 -1.05 15.74
C MET A 106 0.48 -0.93 17.22
N ALA A 107 -0.42 -1.78 17.69
CA ALA A 107 -0.75 -1.85 19.12
C ALA A 107 0.26 -2.67 19.90
N LYS A 108 0.58 -2.24 21.13
CA LYS A 108 1.26 -3.06 22.16
C LYS A 108 0.21 -3.89 22.95
N PRO A 109 0.46 -5.16 23.31
CA PRO A 109 1.63 -5.94 22.95
C PRO A 109 1.58 -6.37 21.46
N CYS A 110 2.67 -6.18 20.73
CA CYS A 110 2.75 -6.59 19.33
C CYS A 110 3.29 -8.03 19.20
N ASN A 111 2.71 -8.78 18.28
CA ASN A 111 3.25 -10.07 17.88
C ASN A 111 4.52 -9.86 17.07
N ILE A 112 5.62 -10.53 17.44
CA ILE A 112 6.92 -10.37 16.79
C ILE A 112 6.91 -10.79 15.31
N ASP A 113 6.10 -11.77 14.94
CA ASP A 113 5.98 -12.21 13.55
C ASP A 113 5.24 -11.16 12.70
N THR A 114 4.26 -10.48 13.30
CA THR A 114 3.57 -9.34 12.67
C THR A 114 4.51 -8.15 12.54
N LEU A 115 5.27 -7.82 13.59
CA LEU A 115 6.28 -6.76 13.56
C LEU A 115 7.33 -7.03 12.47
N ARG A 116 7.79 -8.28 12.38
CA ARG A 116 8.75 -8.70 11.34
C ARG A 116 8.21 -8.47 9.94
N ARG A 117 6.99 -8.89 9.65
CA ARG A 117 6.36 -8.67 8.34
C ARG A 117 6.24 -7.19 8.00
N VAL A 118 5.80 -6.38 8.96
CA VAL A 118 5.66 -4.93 8.77
C VAL A 118 7.02 -4.28 8.46
N VAL A 119 8.05 -4.56 9.25
CA VAL A 119 9.39 -3.99 9.05
C VAL A 119 10.01 -4.47 7.74
N GLN A 120 9.86 -5.75 7.39
CA GLN A 120 10.35 -6.29 6.11
C GLN A 120 9.68 -5.59 4.92
N ARG A 121 8.36 -5.37 5.01
CA ARG A 121 7.60 -4.64 3.98
C ARG A 121 8.07 -3.19 3.86
N LEU A 122 8.23 -2.49 4.97
CA LEU A 122 8.73 -1.11 4.99
C LEU A 122 10.14 -1.01 4.39
N ALA A 123 11.03 -1.95 4.73
CA ALA A 123 12.38 -1.99 4.18
C ALA A 123 12.37 -2.34 2.67
N HIS A 124 11.52 -3.28 2.26
CA HIS A 124 11.35 -3.60 0.84
C HIS A 124 10.82 -2.40 0.03
N SER A 125 9.79 -1.71 0.54
CA SER A 125 9.27 -0.52 -0.13
C SER A 125 10.35 0.55 -0.33
N GLN A 126 11.27 0.69 0.61
CA GLN A 126 12.39 1.63 0.48
C GLN A 126 13.39 1.22 -0.61
N SER A 127 13.61 -0.08 -0.83
CA SER A 127 14.49 -0.57 -1.90
C SER A 127 13.92 -0.33 -3.30
N LEU A 128 12.62 -0.08 -3.43
CA LEU A 128 11.99 0.31 -4.70
C LEU A 128 12.36 1.73 -5.17
N VAL A 129 13.04 2.52 -4.33
CA VAL A 129 13.36 3.94 -4.53
C VAL A 129 14.87 4.18 -4.54
N ASP A 130 15.64 3.26 -5.11
CA ASP A 130 17.12 3.36 -5.14
C ASP A 130 17.66 4.42 -6.12
N ASP A 131 16.84 4.95 -7.01
CA ASP A 131 17.21 6.06 -7.88
C ASP A 131 17.26 7.37 -7.08
N ALA A 132 18.34 8.17 -7.25
CA ALA A 132 18.55 9.42 -6.53
C ALA A 132 17.39 10.43 -6.74
N ASP A 133 16.75 10.41 -7.88
CA ASP A 133 15.60 11.24 -8.21
C ASP A 133 14.31 10.77 -7.55
N LEU A 134 14.08 9.46 -7.49
CA LEU A 134 12.98 8.85 -6.73
C LEU A 134 13.22 8.95 -5.22
N ALA A 135 14.47 8.91 -4.76
CA ALA A 135 14.82 9.13 -3.36
C ALA A 135 14.51 10.57 -2.90
N MET A 136 14.71 11.55 -3.77
CA MET A 136 14.29 12.93 -3.52
C MET A 136 12.76 13.07 -3.57
N THR A 137 12.11 12.28 -4.43
CA THR A 137 10.65 12.12 -4.47
C THR A 137 10.14 11.46 -3.19
N ALA A 138 10.77 10.40 -2.69
CA ALA A 138 10.44 9.78 -1.41
C ALA A 138 10.56 10.75 -0.22
N ALA A 139 11.55 11.64 -0.25
CA ALA A 139 11.69 12.69 0.74
C ALA A 139 10.51 13.69 0.71
N GLN A 140 9.99 13.97 -0.47
CA GLN A 140 8.83 14.81 -0.69
C GLN A 140 7.51 14.04 -0.47
N LEU A 141 7.50 12.71 -0.67
CA LEU A 141 6.37 11.81 -0.36
C LEU A 141 6.02 11.81 1.14
N SER A 142 6.91 12.26 2.00
CA SER A 142 6.60 12.52 3.41
C SER A 142 5.50 13.58 3.60
N CYS A 143 5.22 14.37 2.56
CA CYS A 143 4.15 15.37 2.52
C CYS A 143 2.84 14.83 1.90
N LEU A 144 2.82 13.57 1.44
CA LEU A 144 1.61 12.97 0.88
C LEU A 144 0.53 12.78 1.94
N PRO A 145 -0.73 12.74 1.52
CA PRO A 145 -1.82 12.43 2.42
C PRO A 145 -1.50 11.16 3.21
N SER A 146 -1.63 11.22 4.52
CA SER A 146 -1.59 10.03 5.35
C SER A 146 -2.71 9.09 4.90
N PRO A 147 -2.52 7.76 5.03
CA PRO A 147 -3.60 6.84 4.74
C PRO A 147 -4.85 7.25 5.53
N PRO A 148 -6.05 7.05 4.98
CA PRO A 148 -7.28 7.45 5.63
C PRO A 148 -7.36 6.93 7.08
N ARG A 149 -7.91 7.72 7.98
CA ARG A 149 -8.01 7.37 9.42
C ARG A 149 -8.54 5.95 9.63
N ILE A 150 -9.60 5.60 8.92
CA ILE A 150 -10.25 4.30 9.04
C ILE A 150 -9.35 3.14 8.60
N HIS A 151 -8.52 3.36 7.59
CA HIS A 151 -7.52 2.39 7.15
C HIS A 151 -6.49 2.11 8.26
N PHE A 152 -6.02 3.16 8.96
CA PHE A 152 -5.12 3.00 10.10
C PHE A 152 -5.75 2.25 11.26
N GLU A 153 -6.97 2.60 11.64
CA GLU A 153 -7.69 1.97 12.72
C GLU A 153 -7.92 0.49 12.43
N VAL A 154 -8.25 0.14 11.18
CA VAL A 154 -8.40 -1.24 10.71
C VAL A 154 -7.05 -1.97 10.73
N CYS A 155 -5.97 -1.37 10.24
CA CYS A 155 -4.63 -1.96 10.30
C CYS A 155 -4.18 -2.21 11.74
N ALA A 156 -4.40 -1.26 12.64
CA ALA A 156 -4.10 -1.42 14.07
C ALA A 156 -4.93 -2.55 14.70
N ALA A 157 -6.20 -2.69 14.35
CA ALA A 157 -7.05 -3.79 14.82
C ALA A 157 -6.57 -5.15 14.29
N ILE A 158 -6.22 -5.25 13.01
CA ILE A 158 -5.63 -6.47 12.43
C ILE A 158 -4.31 -6.82 13.12
N GLY A 159 -3.45 -5.83 13.35
CA GLY A 159 -2.15 -6.02 14.01
C GLY A 159 -2.22 -6.60 15.42
N ARG A 160 -3.31 -6.31 16.17
CA ARG A 160 -3.59 -6.90 17.48
C ARG A 160 -4.47 -8.15 17.43
N THR A 161 -4.68 -8.71 16.25
CA THR A 161 -5.52 -9.92 16.05
C THR A 161 -6.98 -9.74 16.50
N ALA A 162 -7.53 -8.54 16.31
CA ALA A 162 -8.92 -8.24 16.63
C ALA A 162 -9.89 -9.13 15.83
N GLY A 163 -11.01 -9.48 16.45
CA GLY A 163 -12.06 -10.26 15.77
C GLY A 163 -12.76 -9.47 14.67
N LEU A 164 -13.36 -10.18 13.70
CA LEU A 164 -14.06 -9.55 12.56
C LEU A 164 -15.17 -8.58 12.98
N ALA A 165 -15.83 -8.84 14.12
CA ALA A 165 -16.87 -7.95 14.64
C ALA A 165 -16.29 -6.59 15.11
N GLU A 166 -15.11 -6.58 15.71
CA GLU A 166 -14.43 -5.34 16.11
C GLU A 166 -13.95 -4.54 14.91
N ILE A 167 -13.37 -5.21 13.91
CA ILE A 167 -12.95 -4.57 12.65
C ILE A 167 -14.18 -3.98 11.93
N ALA A 168 -15.28 -4.73 11.87
CA ALA A 168 -16.52 -4.24 11.29
C ALA A 168 -17.05 -2.99 12.02
N HIS A 169 -17.01 -2.99 13.35
CA HIS A 169 -17.45 -1.83 14.16
C HIS A 169 -16.63 -0.56 13.87
N ILE A 170 -15.32 -0.70 13.66
CA ILE A 170 -14.46 0.42 13.25
C ILE A 170 -14.93 1.00 11.92
N ILE A 171 -15.20 0.15 10.93
CA ILE A 171 -15.64 0.56 9.60
C ILE A 171 -17.05 1.17 9.65
N ASP A 172 -17.97 0.55 10.40
CA ASP A 172 -19.36 1.00 10.58
C ASP A 172 -19.46 2.38 11.27
N GLY A 173 -18.38 2.82 11.93
CA GLY A 173 -18.28 4.16 12.52
C GLY A 173 -18.31 5.29 11.47
N ASP A 174 -18.07 5.02 10.20
CA ASP A 174 -18.21 5.96 9.09
C ASP A 174 -19.28 5.47 8.10
N VAL A 175 -20.45 6.11 8.16
CA VAL A 175 -21.63 5.73 7.35
C VAL A 175 -21.35 5.84 5.84
N ALA A 176 -20.59 6.85 5.41
CA ALA A 176 -20.31 7.06 3.99
C ALA A 176 -19.36 5.98 3.44
N ILE A 177 -18.32 5.64 4.19
CA ILE A 177 -17.38 4.56 3.85
C ILE A 177 -18.10 3.21 3.89
N THR A 178 -18.88 2.93 4.92
CA THR A 178 -19.68 1.71 5.04
C THR A 178 -20.61 1.54 3.83
N ALA A 179 -21.39 2.56 3.49
CA ALA A 179 -22.28 2.52 2.34
C ALA A 179 -21.52 2.25 1.03
N LYS A 180 -20.37 2.91 0.84
CA LYS A 180 -19.54 2.77 -0.36
C LYS A 180 -18.90 1.38 -0.43
N LEU A 181 -18.37 0.87 0.67
CA LEU A 181 -17.82 -0.49 0.75
C LEU A 181 -18.88 -1.52 0.41
N ILE A 182 -20.07 -1.43 1.02
CA ILE A 182 -21.18 -2.35 0.76
C ILE A 182 -21.63 -2.24 -0.71
N GLN A 183 -21.69 -1.05 -1.28
CA GLN A 183 -21.97 -0.86 -2.71
C GLN A 183 -20.95 -1.57 -3.60
N VAL A 184 -19.65 -1.41 -3.33
CA VAL A 184 -18.56 -2.04 -4.08
C VAL A 184 -18.64 -3.56 -3.95
N VAL A 185 -18.80 -4.08 -2.73
CA VAL A 185 -18.89 -5.52 -2.47
C VAL A 185 -20.12 -6.16 -3.15
N ASN A 186 -21.24 -5.44 -3.23
CA ASN A 186 -22.45 -5.90 -3.90
C ASN A 186 -22.48 -5.63 -5.42
N SER A 187 -21.48 -5.00 -5.96
CA SER A 187 -21.39 -4.89 -7.42
C SER A 187 -21.35 -6.28 -8.04
N ALA A 188 -21.81 -6.41 -9.28
CA ALA A 188 -21.85 -7.71 -10.01
C ALA A 188 -20.49 -8.43 -10.02
N PHE A 189 -19.42 -7.73 -9.61
CA PHE A 189 -18.05 -8.23 -9.57
C PHE A 189 -17.71 -9.06 -8.33
N PHE A 190 -18.26 -8.75 -7.14
CA PHE A 190 -17.92 -9.45 -5.90
C PHE A 190 -18.98 -10.46 -5.45
N THR A 191 -20.23 -10.25 -5.75
CA THR A 191 -21.31 -11.14 -5.34
C THR A 191 -22.01 -11.79 -6.52
N GLN A 192 -21.83 -13.12 -6.62
CA GLN A 192 -22.70 -13.99 -7.42
C GLN A 192 -23.63 -14.74 -6.46
N GLY A 193 -24.61 -14.05 -5.89
CA GLY A 193 -25.51 -14.71 -4.92
C GLY A 193 -26.21 -13.75 -3.96
N THR A 194 -26.27 -14.12 -2.68
CA THR A 194 -26.96 -13.33 -1.66
C THR A 194 -26.26 -12.00 -1.41
N PRO A 195 -26.95 -10.85 -1.48
CA PRO A 195 -26.34 -9.55 -1.22
C PRO A 195 -25.70 -9.48 0.16
N VAL A 196 -24.55 -8.83 0.22
CA VAL A 196 -23.83 -8.51 1.46
C VAL A 196 -24.44 -7.22 2.03
N THR A 197 -25.00 -7.28 3.22
CA THR A 197 -25.69 -6.15 3.85
C THR A 197 -24.94 -5.56 5.03
N THR A 198 -23.86 -6.22 5.47
CA THR A 198 -23.06 -5.78 6.62
C THR A 198 -21.57 -5.88 6.33
N VAL A 199 -20.79 -4.97 6.94
CA VAL A 199 -19.32 -4.99 6.85
C VAL A 199 -18.74 -6.29 7.41
N GLN A 200 -19.31 -6.81 8.50
CA GLN A 200 -18.86 -8.09 9.06
C GLN A 200 -19.03 -9.25 8.06
N ARG A 201 -20.09 -9.24 7.27
CA ARG A 201 -20.30 -10.24 6.21
C ARG A 201 -19.29 -10.04 5.07
N ALA A 202 -19.01 -8.80 4.69
CA ALA A 202 -17.97 -8.48 3.70
C ALA A 202 -16.61 -9.04 4.14
N LEU A 203 -16.20 -8.77 5.38
CA LEU A 203 -14.98 -9.30 5.98
C LEU A 203 -14.92 -10.84 5.97
N SER A 204 -16.06 -11.50 6.26
CA SER A 204 -16.13 -12.97 6.28
C SER A 204 -16.02 -13.59 4.89
N VAL A 205 -16.46 -12.89 3.85
CA VAL A 205 -16.51 -13.40 2.46
C VAL A 205 -15.23 -13.07 1.71
N LEU A 206 -14.71 -11.85 1.87
CA LEU A 206 -13.58 -11.34 1.10
C LEU A 206 -12.23 -11.44 1.85
N GLY A 207 -12.29 -11.61 3.17
CA GLY A 207 -11.12 -11.51 4.03
C GLY A 207 -10.75 -10.06 4.40
N THR A 208 -9.91 -9.93 5.43
CA THR A 208 -9.52 -8.63 5.98
C THR A 208 -8.65 -7.81 5.02
N ASP A 209 -7.76 -8.47 4.27
CA ASP A 209 -6.80 -7.78 3.39
C ASP A 209 -7.50 -7.16 2.18
N VAL A 210 -8.42 -7.89 1.55
CA VAL A 210 -9.23 -7.35 0.44
C VAL A 210 -10.10 -6.19 0.91
N VAL A 211 -10.77 -6.32 2.07
CA VAL A 211 -11.61 -5.23 2.61
C VAL A 211 -10.75 -4.01 2.95
N ARG A 212 -9.56 -4.19 3.54
CA ARG A 212 -8.60 -3.11 3.80
C ARG A 212 -8.17 -2.40 2.53
N GLY A 213 -7.84 -3.14 1.47
CA GLY A 213 -7.52 -2.59 0.15
C GLY A 213 -8.69 -1.83 -0.47
N LEU A 214 -9.94 -2.36 -0.37
CA LEU A 214 -11.14 -1.68 -0.83
C LEU A 214 -11.41 -0.37 -0.10
N LEU A 215 -11.18 -0.33 1.22
CA LEU A 215 -11.26 0.91 2.00
C LEU A 215 -10.30 1.97 1.47
N LEU A 216 -9.07 1.55 1.16
CA LEU A 216 -8.08 2.45 0.58
C LEU A 216 -8.50 2.93 -0.83
N CYS A 217 -9.02 2.05 -1.68
CA CYS A 217 -9.55 2.42 -3.00
C CYS A 217 -10.66 3.48 -2.94
N VAL A 218 -11.51 3.42 -1.90
CA VAL A 218 -12.60 4.40 -1.71
C VAL A 218 -12.07 5.78 -1.37
N GLU A 219 -11.00 5.87 -0.58
CA GLU A 219 -10.55 7.11 0.04
C GLU A 219 -9.31 7.74 -0.63
N VAL A 220 -8.46 6.93 -1.31
CA VAL A 220 -7.19 7.43 -1.84
C VAL A 220 -7.37 8.58 -2.84
N PHE A 221 -8.38 8.46 -3.69
CA PHE A 221 -8.63 9.50 -4.72
C PHE A 221 -9.13 10.82 -4.14
N ARG A 222 -9.77 10.81 -2.96
CA ARG A 222 -10.26 12.03 -2.29
C ARG A 222 -9.12 12.94 -1.81
N GLY A 223 -7.97 12.36 -1.47
CA GLY A 223 -6.81 13.10 -0.98
C GLY A 223 -6.16 14.03 -2.03
N PHE A 224 -6.47 13.84 -3.32
CA PHE A 224 -5.83 14.53 -4.44
C PHE A 224 -6.74 15.54 -5.18
N GLU A 225 -7.96 15.77 -4.70
CA GLU A 225 -8.98 16.63 -5.35
C GLU A 225 -8.78 18.14 -5.10
N GLY A 226 -7.54 18.61 -4.92
CA GLY A 226 -7.26 19.99 -4.45
C GLY A 226 -7.50 21.15 -5.46
N SER A 227 -7.75 20.86 -6.76
CA SER A 227 -8.01 21.89 -7.79
C SER A 227 -8.98 21.36 -8.85
N PRO A 228 -9.61 22.24 -9.69
CA PRO A 228 -10.48 21.78 -10.78
C PRO A 228 -9.77 20.88 -11.81
N GLU A 229 -8.53 21.20 -12.14
CA GLU A 229 -7.71 20.36 -13.04
C GLU A 229 -7.33 19.04 -12.34
N GLY A 230 -7.03 19.07 -11.05
CA GLY A 230 -6.79 17.91 -10.23
C GLY A 230 -8.02 17.00 -10.17
N LEU A 231 -9.22 17.56 -10.01
CA LEU A 231 -10.49 16.84 -10.04
C LEU A 231 -10.73 16.10 -11.36
N ALA A 232 -10.56 16.79 -12.50
CA ALA A 232 -10.74 16.19 -13.82
C ALA A 232 -9.75 15.05 -14.09
N ARG A 233 -8.48 15.27 -13.72
CA ARG A 233 -7.43 14.24 -13.84
C ARG A 233 -7.69 13.04 -12.94
N THR A 234 -8.10 13.27 -11.71
CA THR A 234 -8.43 12.22 -10.74
C THR A 234 -9.65 11.41 -11.20
N GLU A 235 -10.65 12.07 -11.80
CA GLU A 235 -11.83 11.38 -12.35
C GLU A 235 -11.48 10.51 -13.55
N ALA A 236 -10.68 11.02 -14.50
CA ALA A 236 -10.23 10.23 -15.65
C ALA A 236 -9.44 8.99 -15.19
N LEU A 237 -8.48 9.18 -14.28
CA LEU A 237 -7.71 8.10 -13.71
C LEU A 237 -8.58 7.07 -12.99
N ARG A 238 -9.59 7.53 -12.26
CA ARG A 238 -10.54 6.66 -11.56
C ARG A 238 -11.39 5.83 -12.52
N GLN A 239 -11.82 6.38 -13.66
CA GLN A 239 -12.56 5.63 -14.67
C GLN A 239 -11.69 4.58 -15.34
N HIS A 240 -10.46 4.94 -15.71
CA HIS A 240 -9.45 4.02 -16.22
C HIS A 240 -9.21 2.87 -15.22
N SER A 241 -8.83 3.20 -13.97
CA SER A 241 -8.56 2.18 -12.94
C SER A 241 -9.76 1.26 -12.68
N LYS A 242 -11.00 1.77 -12.77
CA LYS A 242 -12.20 0.93 -12.66
C LYS A 242 -12.30 -0.08 -13.79
N PHE A 243 -12.04 0.36 -15.03
CA PHE A 243 -12.10 -0.54 -16.18
C PHE A 243 -11.04 -1.62 -16.08
N VAL A 244 -9.78 -1.23 -15.80
CA VAL A 244 -8.68 -2.17 -15.59
C VAL A 244 -9.00 -3.15 -14.46
N ALA A 245 -9.58 -2.67 -13.34
CA ALA A 245 -9.95 -3.51 -12.21
C ALA A 245 -11.05 -4.53 -12.55
N GLN A 246 -12.04 -4.14 -13.35
CA GLN A 246 -13.09 -5.06 -13.83
C GLN A 246 -12.48 -6.14 -14.72
N LEU A 247 -11.61 -5.74 -15.65
CA LEU A 247 -10.96 -6.66 -16.58
C LEU A 247 -10.03 -7.61 -15.85
N THR A 248 -9.11 -7.09 -15.04
CA THR A 248 -8.14 -7.89 -14.26
C THR A 248 -8.85 -8.93 -13.40
N ARG A 249 -9.90 -8.51 -12.68
CA ARG A 249 -10.69 -9.41 -11.84
C ARG A 249 -11.42 -10.47 -12.63
N THR A 250 -11.96 -10.15 -13.82
CA THR A 250 -12.66 -11.12 -14.67
C THR A 250 -11.71 -12.18 -15.21
N LEU A 251 -10.46 -11.79 -15.51
CA LEU A 251 -9.40 -12.69 -15.95
C LEU A 251 -8.80 -13.50 -14.79
N ALA A 252 -8.89 -12.99 -13.58
CA ALA A 252 -8.30 -13.64 -12.41
C ALA A 252 -9.05 -14.90 -11.98
N PRO A 253 -8.36 -15.94 -11.50
CA PRO A 253 -8.99 -17.05 -10.84
C PRO A 253 -9.66 -16.59 -9.55
N ARG A 254 -10.64 -17.36 -9.07
CA ARG A 254 -11.51 -16.95 -7.95
C ARG A 254 -10.78 -16.61 -6.67
N ASP A 255 -9.67 -17.30 -6.40
CA ASP A 255 -8.82 -17.10 -5.22
C ASP A 255 -8.05 -15.80 -5.25
N LEU A 256 -7.73 -15.26 -6.42
CA LEU A 256 -7.01 -13.99 -6.61
C LEU A 256 -7.92 -12.81 -6.99
N ALA A 257 -9.18 -13.04 -7.29
CA ALA A 257 -10.08 -12.03 -7.86
C ALA A 257 -10.24 -10.76 -6.99
N GLY A 258 -10.16 -10.90 -5.66
CA GLY A 258 -10.23 -9.77 -4.73
C GLY A 258 -8.96 -8.92 -4.77
N GLU A 259 -7.79 -9.56 -4.67
CA GLU A 259 -6.49 -8.90 -4.72
C GLU A 259 -6.26 -8.26 -6.10
N ALA A 260 -6.64 -8.96 -7.17
CA ALA A 260 -6.57 -8.48 -8.55
C ALA A 260 -7.38 -7.18 -8.74
N TYR A 261 -8.59 -7.11 -8.18
CA TYR A 261 -9.39 -5.90 -8.21
C TYR A 261 -8.74 -4.75 -7.46
N VAL A 262 -8.22 -4.99 -6.25
CA VAL A 262 -7.55 -3.96 -5.44
C VAL A 262 -6.28 -3.46 -6.12
N ALA A 263 -5.42 -4.36 -6.60
CA ALA A 263 -4.19 -4.01 -7.30
C ALA A 263 -4.49 -3.11 -8.50
N ALA A 264 -5.46 -3.50 -9.32
CA ALA A 264 -5.84 -2.75 -10.51
C ALA A 264 -6.54 -1.41 -10.20
N MET A 265 -7.32 -1.31 -9.11
CA MET A 265 -7.86 -0.02 -8.67
C MET A 265 -6.79 0.98 -8.22
N LEU A 266 -5.65 0.50 -7.77
CA LEU A 266 -4.57 1.31 -7.19
C LEU A 266 -3.33 1.40 -8.07
N HIS A 267 -3.27 0.72 -9.23
CA HIS A 267 -2.05 0.59 -10.03
C HIS A 267 -1.45 1.95 -10.42
N ASP A 268 -2.31 2.90 -10.71
CA ASP A 268 -1.94 4.24 -11.17
C ASP A 268 -1.91 5.31 -10.07
N VAL A 269 -2.02 4.92 -8.78
CA VAL A 269 -1.96 5.88 -7.67
C VAL A 269 -0.70 6.73 -7.69
N GLY A 270 0.39 6.21 -8.21
CA GLY A 270 1.65 6.92 -8.37
C GLY A 270 1.59 8.10 -9.35
N VAL A 271 0.67 8.09 -10.30
CA VAL A 271 0.41 9.26 -11.18
C VAL A 271 -0.04 10.46 -10.35
N LEU A 272 -0.94 10.23 -9.37
CA LEU A 272 -1.41 11.27 -8.45
C LEU A 272 -0.28 11.73 -7.51
N VAL A 273 0.53 10.77 -7.06
CA VAL A 273 1.71 11.03 -6.24
C VAL A 273 2.66 11.98 -6.97
N LEU A 274 3.10 11.62 -8.16
CA LEU A 274 4.03 12.44 -8.97
C LEU A 274 3.42 13.80 -9.30
N ALA A 275 2.13 13.84 -9.66
CA ALA A 275 1.42 15.08 -9.94
C ALA A 275 1.37 16.02 -8.73
N SER A 276 1.17 15.50 -7.51
CA SER A 276 1.17 16.30 -6.27
C SER A 276 2.53 16.95 -5.98
N LEU A 277 3.59 16.38 -6.55
CA LEU A 277 4.97 16.88 -6.47
C LEU A 277 5.34 17.79 -7.67
N GLY A 278 4.40 18.09 -8.55
CA GLY A 278 4.64 18.87 -9.76
C GLY A 278 5.51 18.12 -10.80
N ARG A 279 5.58 16.79 -10.72
CA ARG A 279 6.37 15.93 -11.63
C ARG A 279 5.48 15.23 -12.64
N THR A 280 5.98 15.08 -13.84
CA THR A 280 5.44 14.18 -14.87
C THR A 280 6.35 12.96 -14.95
N PRO A 281 5.82 11.72 -15.00
CA PRO A 281 6.65 10.54 -15.20
C PRO A 281 7.41 10.66 -16.53
N ALA A 282 8.71 10.39 -16.50
CA ALA A 282 9.54 10.31 -17.70
C ALA A 282 9.41 8.91 -18.34
N ASP A 283 9.18 7.90 -17.51
CA ASP A 283 8.97 6.51 -17.86
C ASP A 283 7.66 6.01 -17.22
N PRO A 284 6.84 5.18 -17.89
CA PRO A 284 5.70 4.52 -17.24
C PRO A 284 6.05 3.81 -15.93
N ALA A 285 7.23 3.21 -15.82
CA ALA A 285 7.68 2.57 -14.59
C ALA A 285 7.86 3.55 -13.39
N ASP A 286 8.03 4.85 -13.63
CA ASP A 286 8.22 5.84 -12.55
C ASP A 286 6.97 5.93 -11.65
N HIS A 287 5.76 6.01 -12.25
CA HIS A 287 4.55 6.07 -11.44
C HIS A 287 4.26 4.72 -10.78
N ALA A 288 4.54 3.61 -11.45
CA ALA A 288 4.36 2.28 -10.90
C ALA A 288 5.19 2.08 -9.63
N ARG A 289 6.47 2.45 -9.67
CA ARG A 289 7.38 2.42 -8.50
C ARG A 289 6.94 3.39 -7.40
N ALA A 290 6.54 4.62 -7.76
CA ALA A 290 6.04 5.60 -6.80
C ALA A 290 4.74 5.11 -6.10
N GLY A 291 3.84 4.50 -6.85
CA GLY A 291 2.61 3.89 -6.33
C GLY A 291 2.90 2.72 -5.40
N GLY A 292 3.72 1.77 -5.84
CA GLY A 292 4.13 0.62 -5.04
C GLY A 292 4.84 1.03 -3.75
N PHE A 293 5.74 2.00 -3.82
CA PHE A 293 6.38 2.59 -2.63
C PHE A 293 5.35 3.12 -1.63
N LEU A 294 4.42 3.95 -2.08
CA LEU A 294 3.38 4.52 -1.21
C LEU A 294 2.52 3.43 -0.57
N LEU A 295 2.04 2.47 -1.36
CA LEU A 295 1.19 1.39 -0.88
C LEU A 295 1.92 0.48 0.12
N GLY A 296 3.19 0.21 -0.11
CA GLY A 296 4.04 -0.54 0.82
C GLY A 296 4.22 0.18 2.15
N LEU A 297 4.47 1.50 2.14
CA LEU A 297 4.49 2.32 3.35
C LEU A 297 3.15 2.27 4.10
N TRP A 298 2.04 2.24 3.39
CA TRP A 298 0.69 2.13 3.97
C TRP A 298 0.33 0.71 4.42
N GLY A 299 1.22 -0.26 4.25
CA GLY A 299 1.07 -1.62 4.74
C GLY A 299 0.12 -2.48 3.92
N ILE A 300 -0.07 -2.16 2.65
CA ILE A 300 -0.81 -3.01 1.70
C ILE A 300 -0.05 -4.31 1.50
N ASP A 301 -0.76 -5.36 1.15
CA ASP A 301 -0.19 -6.69 0.93
C ASP A 301 0.91 -6.68 -0.14
N ASP A 302 1.98 -7.46 0.08
CA ASP A 302 3.17 -7.47 -0.77
C ASP A 302 2.84 -7.90 -2.21
N ALA A 303 1.89 -8.81 -2.42
CA ALA A 303 1.49 -9.22 -3.76
C ALA A 303 0.81 -8.08 -4.54
N ILE A 304 0.00 -7.27 -3.86
CA ILE A 304 -0.62 -6.07 -4.44
C ILE A 304 0.43 -5.00 -4.72
N VAL A 305 1.35 -4.77 -3.78
CA VAL A 305 2.46 -3.81 -3.95
C VAL A 305 3.32 -4.19 -5.14
N ASP A 306 3.70 -5.47 -5.25
CA ASP A 306 4.49 -5.98 -6.37
C ASP A 306 3.71 -5.82 -7.70
N ALA A 307 2.43 -6.14 -7.72
CA ALA A 307 1.60 -5.97 -8.91
C ALA A 307 1.58 -4.51 -9.37
N VAL A 308 1.37 -3.57 -8.45
CA VAL A 308 1.41 -2.13 -8.75
C VAL A 308 2.80 -1.67 -9.17
N THR A 309 3.86 -2.16 -8.52
CA THR A 309 5.23 -1.73 -8.81
C THR A 309 5.71 -2.17 -10.20
N TYR A 310 5.32 -3.37 -10.62
CA TYR A 310 5.92 -4.04 -11.77
C TYR A 310 4.95 -4.26 -12.95
N HIS A 311 3.77 -3.62 -12.95
CA HIS A 311 2.81 -3.84 -14.02
C HIS A 311 3.29 -3.39 -15.42
N HIS A 312 4.26 -2.48 -15.51
CA HIS A 312 4.96 -2.16 -16.75
C HIS A 312 6.21 -2.99 -17.01
N GLU A 313 6.77 -3.63 -15.96
CA GLU A 313 7.98 -4.44 -16.03
C GLU A 313 7.72 -5.87 -15.49
N PRO A 314 6.78 -6.65 -16.07
CA PRO A 314 6.36 -7.93 -15.49
C PRO A 314 7.49 -8.96 -15.40
N GLY A 315 8.58 -8.83 -16.16
CA GLY A 315 9.78 -9.65 -16.10
C GLY A 315 10.60 -9.52 -14.82
N ALA A 316 10.41 -8.44 -14.05
CA ALA A 316 11.17 -8.19 -12.83
C ALA A 316 10.84 -9.19 -11.70
N ILE A 317 9.68 -9.86 -11.75
CA ILE A 317 9.25 -10.89 -10.79
C ILE A 317 9.06 -12.22 -11.49
N SER A 318 9.58 -13.29 -10.87
CA SER A 318 9.58 -14.65 -11.45
C SER A 318 9.02 -15.74 -10.53
N ASP A 319 8.59 -15.40 -9.31
CA ASP A 319 7.98 -16.32 -8.35
C ASP A 319 6.44 -16.35 -8.44
N ASP A 320 5.77 -16.97 -7.48
CA ASP A 320 4.29 -17.10 -7.46
C ASP A 320 3.56 -15.75 -7.51
N ARG A 321 4.22 -14.64 -7.12
CA ARG A 321 3.67 -13.28 -7.14
C ARG A 321 3.58 -12.71 -8.56
N ALA A 322 4.36 -13.25 -9.50
CA ALA A 322 4.32 -12.87 -10.91
C ALA A 322 2.93 -13.01 -11.52
N ARG A 323 2.10 -13.94 -11.00
CA ARG A 323 0.75 -14.19 -11.51
C ARG A 323 -0.16 -12.97 -11.43
N LEU A 324 -0.12 -12.21 -10.34
CA LEU A 324 -0.91 -10.99 -10.18
C LEU A 324 -0.37 -9.86 -11.04
N VAL A 325 0.96 -9.74 -11.13
CA VAL A 325 1.65 -8.79 -12.02
C VAL A 325 1.26 -9.03 -13.48
N ASP A 326 1.31 -10.31 -13.92
CA ASP A 326 0.97 -10.69 -15.30
C ASP A 326 -0.50 -10.40 -15.65
N LEU A 327 -1.41 -10.62 -14.71
CA LEU A 327 -2.84 -10.32 -14.90
C LEU A 327 -3.08 -8.82 -15.03
N LEU A 328 -2.43 -8.03 -14.20
CA LEU A 328 -2.56 -6.58 -14.23
C LEU A 328 -1.93 -6.01 -15.51
N HIS A 329 -0.73 -6.46 -15.88
CA HIS A 329 -0.05 -6.03 -17.11
C HIS A 329 -0.92 -6.24 -18.36
N VAL A 330 -1.48 -7.45 -18.52
CA VAL A 330 -2.31 -7.72 -19.71
C VAL A 330 -3.61 -6.90 -19.73
N ALA A 331 -4.19 -6.66 -18.56
CA ALA A 331 -5.40 -5.84 -18.45
C ALA A 331 -5.12 -4.37 -18.80
N GLU A 332 -3.99 -3.85 -18.31
CA GLU A 332 -3.52 -2.48 -18.63
C GLU A 332 -3.30 -2.29 -20.12
N VAL A 333 -2.56 -3.19 -20.75
CA VAL A 333 -2.33 -3.14 -22.21
C VAL A 333 -3.65 -3.16 -23.00
N VAL A 334 -4.59 -4.04 -22.61
CA VAL A 334 -5.90 -4.11 -23.30
C VAL A 334 -6.73 -2.84 -23.07
N ALA A 335 -6.67 -2.26 -21.88
CA ALA A 335 -7.33 -0.98 -21.59
C ALA A 335 -6.75 0.13 -22.47
N GLY A 336 -5.44 0.26 -22.54
CA GLY A 336 -4.74 1.22 -23.38
C GLY A 336 -5.04 1.04 -24.87
N GLU A 337 -5.12 -0.21 -25.37
CA GLU A 337 -5.55 -0.49 -26.76
C GLU A 337 -6.96 0.03 -27.05
N LEU A 338 -7.90 -0.17 -26.13
CA LEU A 338 -9.30 0.25 -26.31
C LEU A 338 -9.48 1.76 -26.20
N GLU A 339 -8.78 2.40 -25.27
CA GLU A 339 -8.77 3.85 -25.10
C GLU A 339 -8.13 4.55 -26.30
N ALA A 340 -6.96 4.06 -26.74
CA ALA A 340 -6.31 4.59 -27.95
C ALA A 340 -7.20 4.47 -29.19
N ALA A 341 -7.91 3.35 -29.33
CA ALA A 341 -8.87 3.16 -30.45
C ALA A 341 -10.06 4.12 -30.35
N ALA A 342 -10.59 4.35 -29.14
CA ALA A 342 -11.70 5.29 -28.92
C ALA A 342 -11.30 6.74 -29.21
N GLU A 343 -10.08 7.13 -28.84
CA GLU A 343 -9.52 8.47 -29.07
C GLU A 343 -8.82 8.64 -30.44
N GLN A 344 -8.80 7.60 -31.26
CA GLN A 344 -8.10 7.54 -32.54
C GLN A 344 -6.58 7.82 -32.44
N ARG A 345 -5.98 7.47 -31.28
CA ARG A 345 -4.53 7.52 -31.08
C ARG A 345 -3.86 6.25 -31.63
N GLY A 346 -2.61 6.37 -32.03
CA GLY A 346 -1.84 5.24 -32.56
C GLY A 346 -0.78 4.68 -31.57
N ASP A 347 -0.79 5.17 -30.34
CA ASP A 347 0.28 5.00 -29.34
C ASP A 347 -0.11 4.09 -28.16
N ALA A 348 -0.85 3.02 -28.42
CA ALA A 348 -1.17 2.04 -27.38
C ALA A 348 0.09 1.30 -26.87
N GLU A 349 0.13 1.02 -25.58
CA GLU A 349 1.15 0.17 -24.97
C GLU A 349 1.12 -1.23 -25.58
N VAL A 350 2.30 -1.86 -25.70
CA VAL A 350 2.45 -3.20 -26.28
C VAL A 350 2.83 -4.17 -25.18
N VAL A 351 2.22 -5.36 -25.23
CA VAL A 351 2.57 -6.46 -24.29
C VAL A 351 4.06 -6.73 -24.30
N SER A 352 4.67 -6.80 -23.12
CA SER A 352 6.11 -7.01 -22.97
C SER A 352 6.57 -8.37 -23.50
N GLY A 353 7.79 -8.42 -24.02
CA GLY A 353 8.39 -9.67 -24.47
C GLY A 353 8.57 -10.69 -23.36
N GLU A 354 8.86 -10.24 -22.15
CA GLU A 354 8.97 -11.09 -20.96
C GLU A 354 7.64 -11.72 -20.59
N TRP A 355 6.53 -10.97 -20.67
CA TRP A 355 5.20 -11.51 -20.46
C TRP A 355 4.87 -12.60 -21.48
N LEU A 356 5.11 -12.33 -22.77
CA LEU A 356 4.90 -13.31 -23.85
C LEU A 356 5.72 -14.59 -23.68
N ALA A 357 6.93 -14.47 -23.12
CA ALA A 357 7.77 -15.62 -22.86
C ALA A 357 7.27 -16.55 -21.73
N ARG A 358 6.50 -16.00 -20.79
CA ARG A 358 5.94 -16.73 -19.63
C ARG A 358 4.49 -17.19 -19.83
N ASN A 359 3.73 -16.48 -20.62
CA ASN A 359 2.28 -16.68 -20.76
C ASN A 359 1.91 -17.20 -22.15
N ASN A 360 0.81 -17.96 -22.21
CA ASN A 360 0.24 -18.38 -23.48
C ASN A 360 -0.38 -17.16 -24.21
N PRO A 361 -0.02 -16.87 -25.47
CA PRO A 361 -0.63 -15.79 -26.27
C PRO A 361 -2.17 -15.81 -26.30
N ALA A 362 -2.79 -16.98 -26.20
CA ALA A 362 -4.25 -17.11 -26.10
C ALA A 362 -4.86 -16.39 -24.90
N VAL A 363 -4.09 -16.13 -23.84
CA VAL A 363 -4.52 -15.33 -22.68
C VAL A 363 -4.74 -13.89 -23.11
N LEU A 364 -3.88 -13.32 -23.92
CA LEU A 364 -4.02 -11.96 -24.45
C LEU A 364 -5.25 -11.84 -25.37
N ASP A 365 -5.46 -12.82 -26.26
CA ASP A 365 -6.63 -12.83 -27.14
C ASP A 365 -7.94 -12.96 -26.34
N HIS A 366 -7.92 -13.76 -25.27
CA HIS A 366 -9.06 -13.86 -24.36
C HIS A 366 -9.27 -12.54 -23.63
N ALA A 367 -8.21 -11.91 -23.11
CA ALA A 367 -8.29 -10.62 -22.44
C ALA A 367 -8.87 -9.52 -23.33
N ARG A 368 -8.44 -9.47 -24.62
CA ARG A 368 -8.99 -8.54 -25.61
C ARG A 368 -10.47 -8.79 -25.90
N THR A 369 -10.90 -10.04 -25.91
CA THR A 369 -12.31 -10.39 -26.10
C THR A 369 -13.15 -9.92 -24.92
N VAL A 370 -12.76 -10.27 -23.70
CA VAL A 370 -13.42 -9.83 -22.46
C VAL A 370 -13.39 -8.31 -22.33
N GLY A 371 -12.25 -7.68 -22.64
CA GLY A 371 -12.11 -6.23 -22.58
C GLY A 371 -13.10 -5.51 -23.49
N ARG A 372 -13.26 -5.96 -24.74
CA ARG A 372 -14.25 -5.39 -25.68
C ARG A 372 -15.69 -5.55 -25.20
N GLU A 373 -16.02 -6.68 -24.62
CA GLU A 373 -17.36 -6.93 -24.05
C GLU A 373 -17.65 -5.96 -22.88
N LEU A 374 -16.69 -5.80 -21.95
CA LEU A 374 -16.82 -4.90 -20.80
C LEU A 374 -16.86 -3.43 -21.25
N TRP A 375 -16.04 -3.05 -22.22
CA TRP A 375 -16.01 -1.69 -22.77
C TRP A 375 -17.34 -1.31 -23.42
N GLY A 376 -17.93 -2.21 -24.22
CA GLY A 376 -19.24 -2.00 -24.83
C GLY A 376 -20.41 -1.91 -23.84
N GLN A 377 -20.24 -2.33 -22.58
CA GLN A 377 -21.24 -2.18 -21.53
C GLN A 377 -21.14 -0.84 -20.78
N GLN A 378 -20.06 -0.09 -20.97
CA GLN A 378 -19.85 1.24 -20.34
C GLN A 378 -20.23 2.41 -21.27
N ALA A 379 -20.29 2.16 -22.58
CA ALA A 379 -20.74 3.10 -23.62
C ALA A 379 -22.27 3.11 -23.71
#